data_3ec6dcf07e75c1ed4b25a591908e8a40
#
_entry.id   3ec6dcf07e75c1ed4b25a591908e8a40
#
_cell.length_a   1.000
_cell.length_b   1.000
_cell.length_c   1.000
_cell.angle_alpha   90.00
_cell.angle_beta   90.00
_cell.angle_gamma   90.00
#
_symmetry.space_group_name_H-M   'P 1'
#
loop_
_entity.id
_entity.type
_entity.pdbx_description
1 polymer ?
#
loop_
_entity_poly.entity_id
_entity_poly.type
_entity_poly.pdbx_seq_one_letter_code
_entity_poly.pdbx_strand_id
1 'polypeptide(L)'
;MLRGMARLENLLGVQALAVVDRMTGNDLAPSESAALVTLLAHPGSGIGWLADVLGLTDSGGTRVVERLVAAGLLARRPGSDARSRVLELTDQGRTRAEAALSTRERELAQALEPLSDSERQTLERLLDKIVARLADDRPSALHACRMCDREACAAGAGRCPLEHTVPPGGLP
;
A
#
# COMPACT_ATOMS: atom_id res chain seq x y z
N MET A 1 -33.74 6.24 4.17
CA MET A 1 -32.66 5.83 3.26
C MET A 1 -31.32 6.52 3.59
N LEU A 2 -31.26 7.84 3.80
CA LEU A 2 -30.01 8.58 4.11
C LEU A 2 -29.28 8.17 5.39
N ARG A 3 -29.98 7.78 6.47
CA ARG A 3 -29.34 7.37 7.74
C ARG A 3 -28.57 6.04 7.67
N GLY A 4 -28.95 5.13 6.78
CA GLY A 4 -28.25 3.85 6.60
C GLY A 4 -26.92 3.99 5.84
N MET A 5 -26.85 4.92 4.87
CA MET A 5 -25.63 5.22 4.12
C MET A 5 -24.56 5.86 5.01
N ALA A 6 -24.92 6.86 5.83
CA ALA A 6 -23.99 7.50 6.76
C ALA A 6 -23.36 6.52 7.77
N ARG A 7 -24.12 5.49 8.18
CA ARG A 7 -23.56 4.45 9.05
C ARG A 7 -22.52 3.59 8.34
N LEU A 8 -22.76 3.17 7.10
CA LEU A 8 -21.82 2.38 6.32
C LEU A 8 -20.51 3.16 6.08
N GLU A 9 -20.64 4.44 5.70
CA GLU A 9 -19.50 5.34 5.51
C GLU A 9 -18.66 5.46 6.78
N ASN A 10 -19.29 5.64 7.94
CA ASN A 10 -18.60 5.69 9.23
C ASN A 10 -17.90 4.35 9.57
N LEU A 11 -18.55 3.21 9.35
CA LEU A 11 -17.95 1.90 9.63
C LEU A 11 -16.72 1.63 8.76
N LEU A 12 -16.79 1.97 7.47
CA LEU A 12 -15.65 1.87 6.57
C LEU A 12 -14.51 2.80 7.00
N GLY A 13 -14.82 4.03 7.38
CA GLY A 13 -13.83 5.01 7.86
C GLY A 13 -13.12 4.54 9.13
N VAL A 14 -13.88 4.07 10.12
CA VAL A 14 -13.32 3.54 11.38
C VAL A 14 -12.41 2.34 11.12
N GLN A 15 -12.84 1.40 10.29
CA GLN A 15 -12.02 0.22 9.97
C GLN A 15 -10.74 0.59 9.25
N ALA A 16 -10.81 1.49 8.26
CA ALA A 16 -9.64 1.93 7.50
C ALA A 16 -8.60 2.62 8.40
N LEU A 17 -9.03 3.53 9.27
CA LEU A 17 -8.15 4.22 10.21
C LEU A 17 -7.51 3.25 11.21
N ALA A 18 -8.29 2.34 11.80
CA ALA A 18 -7.79 1.37 12.77
C ALA A 18 -6.70 0.46 12.18
N VAL A 19 -6.84 0.04 10.91
CA VAL A 19 -5.81 -0.76 10.23
C VAL A 19 -4.55 0.06 9.99
N VAL A 20 -4.68 1.29 9.47
CA VAL A 20 -3.53 2.17 9.22
C VAL A 20 -2.75 2.47 10.49
N ASP A 21 -3.44 2.82 11.58
CA ASP A 21 -2.83 3.13 12.87
C ASP A 21 -2.01 1.96 13.41
N ARG A 22 -2.52 0.73 13.27
CA ARG A 22 -1.83 -0.48 13.76
C ARG A 22 -0.67 -0.91 12.87
N MET A 23 -0.76 -0.72 11.56
CA MET A 23 0.33 -1.04 10.62
C MET A 23 1.58 -0.18 10.85
N THR A 24 1.40 1.06 11.27
CA THR A 24 2.53 1.99 11.44
C THR A 24 3.32 1.71 12.72
N GLY A 25 2.69 1.13 13.75
CA GLY A 25 3.32 0.96 15.05
C GLY A 25 3.69 2.30 15.68
N ASN A 26 4.47 2.26 16.77
CA ASN A 26 4.87 3.48 17.48
C ASN A 26 6.15 4.15 16.91
N ASP A 27 6.88 3.47 16.00
CA ASP A 27 8.23 3.86 15.60
C ASP A 27 8.33 4.50 14.21
N LEU A 28 7.34 4.28 13.35
CA LEU A 28 7.34 4.78 11.97
C LEU A 28 6.08 5.60 11.69
N ALA A 29 6.28 6.71 10.97
CA ALA A 29 5.15 7.48 10.45
C ALA A 29 4.40 6.67 9.35
N PRO A 30 3.09 6.91 9.12
CA PRO A 30 2.33 6.23 8.06
C PRO A 30 2.99 6.27 6.69
N SER A 31 3.59 7.40 6.32
CA SER A 31 4.32 7.56 5.05
C SER A 31 5.60 6.73 4.98
N GLU A 32 6.26 6.48 6.10
CA GLU A 32 7.47 5.66 6.19
C GLU A 32 7.13 4.17 6.02
N SER A 33 6.09 3.70 6.70
CA SER A 33 5.58 2.34 6.51
C SER A 33 5.12 2.10 5.07
N ALA A 34 4.38 3.05 4.48
CA ALA A 34 3.96 2.97 3.10
C ALA A 34 5.14 2.97 2.12
N ALA A 35 6.21 3.74 2.40
CA ALA A 35 7.42 3.73 1.59
C ALA A 35 8.09 2.34 1.59
N LEU A 36 8.24 1.72 2.76
CA LEU A 36 8.86 0.38 2.87
C LEU A 36 8.03 -0.68 2.13
N VAL A 37 6.71 -0.71 2.31
CA VAL A 37 5.81 -1.65 1.63
C VAL A 37 5.82 -1.42 0.11
N THR A 38 5.80 -0.17 -0.33
CA THR A 38 5.88 0.17 -1.76
C THR A 38 7.20 -0.31 -2.37
N LEU A 39 8.34 -0.09 -1.69
CA LEU A 39 9.66 -0.50 -2.18
C LEU A 39 9.89 -2.01 -2.09
N LEU A 40 9.19 -2.73 -1.22
CA LEU A 40 9.18 -4.20 -1.21
C LEU A 40 8.60 -4.74 -2.52
N ALA A 41 7.51 -4.15 -3.01
CA ALA A 41 6.85 -4.53 -4.25
C ALA A 41 7.52 -3.94 -5.51
N HIS A 42 8.28 -2.84 -5.37
CA HIS A 42 8.92 -2.11 -6.48
C HIS A 42 10.38 -1.78 -6.14
N PRO A 43 11.25 -2.80 -6.07
CA PRO A 43 12.67 -2.57 -5.80
C PRO A 43 13.32 -1.74 -6.91
N GLY A 44 14.31 -0.92 -6.56
CA GLY A 44 15.07 -0.13 -7.53
C GLY A 44 14.35 1.13 -8.03
N SER A 45 13.25 1.53 -7.40
CA SER A 45 12.55 2.77 -7.75
C SER A 45 13.31 4.02 -7.29
N GLY A 46 13.11 5.14 -8.01
CA GLY A 46 13.69 6.43 -7.66
C GLY A 46 12.87 7.21 -6.62
N ILE A 47 13.50 8.25 -6.03
CA ILE A 47 12.86 9.07 -4.98
C ILE A 47 11.62 9.81 -5.52
N GLY A 48 11.69 10.40 -6.72
CA GLY A 48 10.55 11.12 -7.32
C GLY A 48 9.35 10.19 -7.52
N TRP A 49 9.57 9.03 -8.13
CA TRP A 49 8.52 8.03 -8.31
C TRP A 49 7.89 7.60 -6.95
N LEU A 50 8.73 7.38 -5.92
CA LEU A 50 8.22 7.04 -4.60
C LEU A 50 7.39 8.18 -3.99
N ALA A 51 7.83 9.43 -4.15
CA ALA A 51 7.09 10.61 -3.69
C ALA A 51 5.69 10.67 -4.35
N ASP A 52 5.61 10.46 -5.68
CA ASP A 52 4.36 10.42 -6.42
C ASP A 52 3.42 9.32 -5.88
N VAL A 53 3.93 8.10 -5.70
CA VAL A 53 3.14 6.97 -5.15
C VAL A 53 2.64 7.27 -3.73
N LEU A 54 3.44 7.95 -2.92
CA LEU A 54 3.04 8.33 -1.55
C LEU A 54 2.09 9.54 -1.51
N GLY A 55 1.88 10.23 -2.63
CA GLY A 55 1.12 11.48 -2.68
C GLY A 55 1.81 12.63 -1.96
N LEU A 56 3.16 12.67 -1.99
CA LEU A 56 3.99 13.67 -1.34
C LEU A 56 4.62 14.61 -2.37
N THR A 57 4.99 15.79 -1.91
CA THR A 57 5.89 16.67 -2.68
C THR A 57 7.30 16.06 -2.76
N ASP A 58 8.12 16.47 -3.73
CA ASP A 58 9.52 16.02 -3.85
C ASP A 58 10.31 16.19 -2.55
N SER A 59 10.13 17.33 -1.88
CA SER A 59 10.76 17.59 -0.58
C SER A 59 10.22 16.70 0.53
N GLY A 60 8.93 16.36 0.49
CA GLY A 60 8.29 15.41 1.40
C GLY A 60 8.83 14.00 1.22
N GLY A 61 8.89 13.52 -0.03
CA GLY A 61 9.49 12.23 -0.38
C GLY A 61 10.96 12.14 0.02
N THR A 62 11.74 13.20 -0.26
CA THR A 62 13.15 13.26 0.15
C THR A 62 13.32 13.12 1.66
N ARG A 63 12.51 13.81 2.48
CA ARG A 63 12.57 13.71 3.95
C ARG A 63 12.21 12.31 4.45
N VAL A 64 11.21 11.64 3.85
CA VAL A 64 10.87 10.25 4.19
C VAL A 64 12.06 9.34 3.92
N VAL A 65 12.67 9.45 2.73
CA VAL A 65 13.85 8.65 2.36
C VAL A 65 15.03 8.91 3.29
N GLU A 66 15.31 10.18 3.64
CA GLU A 66 16.39 10.53 4.56
C GLU A 66 16.22 9.89 5.94
N ARG A 67 15.01 9.94 6.50
CA ARG A 67 14.71 9.30 7.79
C ARG A 67 14.88 7.79 7.73
N LEU A 68 14.40 7.13 6.67
CA LEU A 68 14.56 5.70 6.49
C LEU A 68 16.01 5.28 6.29
N VAL A 69 16.81 6.09 5.58
CA VAL A 69 18.26 5.85 5.43
C VAL A 69 18.97 6.03 6.77
N ALA A 70 18.65 7.10 7.52
CA ALA A 70 19.22 7.34 8.85
C ALA A 70 18.86 6.23 9.86
N ALA A 71 17.68 5.61 9.72
CA ALA A 71 17.24 4.47 10.51
C ALA A 71 17.84 3.13 10.03
N GLY A 72 18.66 3.12 8.97
CA GLY A 72 19.26 1.89 8.43
C GLY A 72 18.28 0.96 7.70
N LEU A 73 17.08 1.46 7.35
CA LEU A 73 16.03 0.67 6.71
C LEU A 73 16.09 0.73 5.17
N LEU A 74 16.77 1.75 4.64
CA LEU A 74 16.86 2.02 3.21
C LEU A 74 18.28 2.40 2.81
N ALA A 75 18.71 1.98 1.63
CA ALA A 75 19.96 2.36 1.02
C ALA A 75 19.73 3.06 -0.33
N ARG A 76 20.58 4.05 -0.66
CA ARG A 76 20.65 4.66 -1.98
C ARG A 76 21.74 3.96 -2.79
N ARG A 77 21.41 3.45 -3.97
CA ARG A 77 22.35 2.80 -4.88
C ARG A 77 22.48 3.58 -6.19
N PRO A 78 23.60 3.43 -6.92
CA PRO A 78 23.68 3.90 -8.30
C PRO A 78 22.59 3.22 -9.13
N GLY A 79 21.91 3.99 -9.97
CA GLY A 79 20.95 3.45 -10.94
C GLY A 79 21.63 2.99 -12.24
N SER A 80 20.84 2.82 -13.28
CA SER A 80 21.32 2.39 -14.61
C SER A 80 22.21 3.41 -15.31
N ASP A 81 22.17 4.67 -14.89
CA ASP A 81 23.05 5.73 -15.36
C ASP A 81 23.78 6.40 -14.18
N ALA A 82 24.88 7.12 -14.47
CA ALA A 82 25.76 7.70 -13.45
C ALA A 82 25.09 8.78 -12.60
N ARG A 83 23.95 9.32 -13.03
CA ARG A 83 23.22 10.42 -12.35
C ARG A 83 22.02 9.92 -11.58
N SER A 84 21.46 8.75 -11.94
CA SER A 84 20.30 8.20 -11.27
C SER A 84 20.66 7.54 -9.95
N ARG A 85 19.76 7.65 -9.00
CA ARG A 85 19.84 6.94 -7.72
C ARG A 85 18.56 6.16 -7.51
N VAL A 86 18.74 4.89 -7.20
CA VAL A 86 17.64 3.98 -6.87
C VAL A 86 17.63 3.68 -5.38
N LEU A 87 16.46 3.30 -4.90
CA LEU A 87 16.19 2.98 -3.51
C LEU A 87 16.11 1.46 -3.36
N GLU A 88 16.83 0.94 -2.38
CA GLU A 88 16.81 -0.48 -2.03
C GLU A 88 16.55 -0.64 -0.54
N LEU A 89 15.67 -1.57 -0.18
CA LEU A 89 15.49 -1.98 1.21
C LEU A 89 16.75 -2.70 1.70
N THR A 90 17.19 -2.37 2.90
CA THR A 90 18.12 -3.21 3.64
C THR A 90 17.40 -4.47 4.13
N ASP A 91 18.11 -5.47 4.65
CA ASP A 91 17.48 -6.66 5.27
C ASP A 91 16.56 -6.24 6.42
N GLN A 92 16.97 -5.27 7.22
CA GLN A 92 16.16 -4.72 8.29
C GLN A 92 14.92 -3.99 7.73
N GLY A 93 15.08 -3.23 6.65
CA GLY A 93 13.96 -2.56 5.96
C GLY A 93 12.97 -3.56 5.38
N ARG A 94 13.44 -4.64 4.79
CA ARG A 94 12.60 -5.74 4.30
C ARG A 94 11.80 -6.38 5.43
N THR A 95 12.47 -6.78 6.50
CA THR A 95 11.82 -7.36 7.70
C THR A 95 10.75 -6.41 8.24
N ARG A 96 11.02 -5.10 8.23
CA ARG A 96 10.05 -4.09 8.73
C ARG A 96 8.84 -3.94 7.81
N ALA A 97 9.04 -4.00 6.48
CA ALA A 97 7.95 -3.98 5.49
C ALA A 97 7.05 -5.22 5.62
N GLU A 98 7.65 -6.40 5.72
CA GLU A 98 6.95 -7.68 5.90
C GLU A 98 6.16 -7.70 7.23
N ALA A 99 6.74 -7.18 8.31
CA ALA A 99 6.05 -7.06 9.60
C ALA A 99 4.82 -6.12 9.51
N ALA A 100 4.90 -5.04 8.73
CA ALA A 100 3.77 -4.16 8.50
C ALA A 100 2.63 -4.88 7.74
N LEU A 101 2.96 -5.63 6.68
CA LEU A 101 1.99 -6.46 5.94
C LEU A 101 1.36 -7.53 6.82
N SER A 102 2.15 -8.27 7.60
CA SER A 102 1.64 -9.31 8.50
C SER A 102 0.74 -8.74 9.60
N THR A 103 1.04 -7.53 10.09
CA THR A 103 0.16 -6.85 11.05
C THR A 103 -1.16 -6.48 10.40
N ARG A 104 -1.13 -5.90 9.17
CA ARG A 104 -2.32 -5.59 8.40
C ARG A 104 -3.19 -6.84 8.17
N GLU A 105 -2.58 -7.93 7.76
CA GLU A 105 -3.27 -9.20 7.52
C GLU A 105 -4.01 -9.69 8.77
N ARG A 106 -3.32 -9.74 9.91
CA ARG A 106 -3.93 -10.13 11.19
C ARG A 106 -5.14 -9.25 11.56
N GLU A 107 -4.99 -7.94 11.46
CA GLU A 107 -6.05 -6.99 11.81
C GLU A 107 -7.28 -7.14 10.90
N LEU A 108 -7.04 -7.34 9.61
CA LEU A 108 -8.14 -7.58 8.66
C LEU A 108 -8.78 -8.95 8.86
N ALA A 109 -7.99 -9.99 9.11
CA ALA A 109 -8.50 -11.33 9.42
C ALA A 109 -9.40 -11.32 10.65
N GLN A 110 -8.98 -10.66 11.73
CA GLN A 110 -9.81 -10.49 12.94
C GLN A 110 -11.10 -9.72 12.66
N ALA A 111 -11.04 -8.66 11.85
CA ALA A 111 -12.24 -7.90 11.48
C ALA A 111 -13.24 -8.73 10.65
N LEU A 112 -12.75 -9.69 9.87
CA LEU A 112 -13.56 -10.57 9.03
C LEU A 112 -14.00 -11.86 9.76
N GLU A 113 -13.47 -12.16 10.94
CA GLU A 113 -13.79 -13.38 11.70
C GLU A 113 -15.28 -13.57 11.97
N PRO A 114 -16.08 -12.52 12.30
CA PRO A 114 -17.52 -12.67 12.52
C PRO A 114 -18.33 -13.05 11.28
N LEU A 115 -17.75 -12.97 10.08
CA LEU A 115 -18.45 -13.22 8.83
C LEU A 115 -18.36 -14.69 8.42
N SER A 116 -19.48 -15.27 8.00
CA SER A 116 -19.53 -16.57 7.31
C SER A 116 -18.85 -16.49 5.94
N ASP A 117 -18.51 -17.63 5.35
CA ASP A 117 -17.86 -17.67 4.02
C ASP A 117 -18.72 -17.02 2.93
N SER A 118 -20.04 -17.18 2.97
CA SER A 118 -20.94 -16.54 2.02
C SER A 118 -20.99 -15.01 2.17
N GLU A 119 -20.87 -14.49 3.40
CA GLU A 119 -20.79 -13.06 3.66
C GLU A 119 -19.45 -12.50 3.23
N ARG A 120 -18.33 -13.22 3.46
CA ARG A 120 -17.00 -12.85 2.98
C ARG A 120 -16.96 -12.75 1.45
N GLN A 121 -17.49 -13.74 0.74
CA GLN A 121 -17.61 -13.71 -0.73
C GLN A 121 -18.48 -12.55 -1.23
N THR A 122 -19.55 -12.25 -0.50
CA THR A 122 -20.40 -11.11 -0.84
C THR A 122 -19.68 -9.80 -0.63
N LEU A 123 -18.95 -9.65 0.48
CA LEU A 123 -18.13 -8.47 0.80
C LEU A 123 -17.03 -8.29 -0.23
N GLU A 124 -16.33 -9.36 -0.62
CA GLU A 124 -15.28 -9.33 -1.66
C GLU A 124 -15.83 -8.74 -2.95
N ARG A 125 -16.94 -9.26 -3.47
CA ARG A 125 -17.58 -8.74 -4.69
C ARG A 125 -18.03 -7.28 -4.59
N LEU A 126 -18.40 -6.83 -3.39
CA LEU A 126 -18.76 -5.43 -3.16
C LEU A 126 -17.54 -4.54 -3.10
N LEU A 127 -16.47 -5.00 -2.45
CA LEU A 127 -15.19 -4.29 -2.38
C LEU A 127 -14.54 -4.17 -3.75
N ASP A 128 -14.61 -5.20 -4.60
CA ASP A 128 -14.13 -5.12 -5.99
C ASP A 128 -14.74 -3.93 -6.74
N LYS A 129 -16.04 -3.73 -6.62
CA LYS A 129 -16.74 -2.60 -7.26
C LYS A 129 -16.34 -1.24 -6.70
N ILE A 130 -16.10 -1.18 -5.39
CA ILE A 130 -15.68 0.06 -4.71
C ILE A 130 -14.25 0.39 -5.10
N VAL A 131 -13.35 -0.60 -5.00
CA VAL A 131 -11.92 -0.44 -5.28
C VAL A 131 -11.68 -0.10 -6.75
N ALA A 132 -12.41 -0.70 -7.69
CA ALA A 132 -12.30 -0.40 -9.11
C ALA A 132 -12.55 1.09 -9.46
N ARG A 133 -13.20 1.83 -8.57
CA ARG A 133 -13.48 3.27 -8.76
C ARG A 133 -12.54 4.19 -7.99
N LEU A 134 -11.53 3.65 -7.32
CA LEU A 134 -10.56 4.46 -6.57
C LEU A 134 -9.53 5.14 -7.47
N ALA A 135 -9.35 4.67 -8.70
CA ALA A 135 -8.35 5.20 -9.61
C ALA A 135 -8.76 4.97 -11.07
N ASP A 136 -8.55 5.99 -11.90
CA ASP A 136 -8.76 5.94 -13.35
C ASP A 136 -7.43 5.82 -14.12
N ASP A 137 -6.30 6.03 -13.45
CA ASP A 137 -4.96 5.95 -14.01
C ASP A 137 -3.97 5.17 -13.12
N ARG A 138 -2.82 4.81 -13.69
CA ARG A 138 -1.79 4.03 -12.98
C ARG A 138 -1.20 4.74 -11.77
N PRO A 139 -0.83 6.03 -11.79
CA PRO A 139 -0.34 6.75 -10.62
C PRO A 139 -1.32 6.71 -9.45
N SER A 140 -2.59 7.01 -9.69
CA SER A 140 -3.65 6.96 -8.67
C SER A 140 -3.85 5.56 -8.11
N ALA A 141 -3.78 4.53 -8.96
CA ALA A 141 -3.86 3.13 -8.53
C ALA A 141 -2.66 2.73 -7.65
N LEU A 142 -1.45 3.14 -8.01
CA LEU A 142 -0.25 2.91 -7.19
C LEU A 142 -0.37 3.58 -5.82
N HIS A 143 -0.90 4.80 -5.78
CA HIS A 143 -1.17 5.51 -4.53
C HIS A 143 -2.19 4.77 -3.66
N ALA A 144 -3.31 4.31 -4.24
CA ALA A 144 -4.31 3.52 -3.52
C ALA A 144 -3.72 2.21 -2.96
N CYS A 145 -2.84 1.56 -3.73
CA CYS A 145 -2.22 0.28 -3.39
C CYS A 145 -0.89 0.37 -2.63
N ARG A 146 -0.48 1.57 -2.18
CA ARG A 146 0.85 1.79 -1.54
C ARG A 146 1.12 0.96 -0.27
N MET A 147 0.06 0.44 0.35
CA MET A 147 0.14 -0.44 1.52
C MET A 147 -0.51 -1.81 1.28
N CYS A 148 -0.71 -2.20 0.02
CA CYS A 148 -1.35 -3.46 -0.33
C CYS A 148 -0.31 -4.60 -0.39
N ASP A 149 -0.70 -5.76 0.12
CA ASP A 149 0.00 -6.99 -0.20
C ASP A 149 -0.36 -7.40 -1.63
N ARG A 150 0.59 -7.20 -2.54
CA ARG A 150 0.37 -7.48 -3.97
C ARG A 150 0.41 -8.95 -4.29
N GLU A 151 1.21 -9.73 -3.55
CA GLU A 151 1.28 -11.17 -3.74
C GLU A 151 -0.04 -11.83 -3.36
N ALA A 152 -0.59 -11.45 -2.19
CA ALA A 152 -1.91 -11.93 -1.77
C ALA A 152 -3.02 -11.48 -2.74
N CYS A 153 -2.97 -10.25 -3.24
CA CYS A 153 -3.93 -9.75 -4.20
C CYS A 153 -3.86 -10.49 -5.56
N ALA A 154 -2.64 -10.84 -6.02
CA ALA A 154 -2.43 -11.57 -7.26
C ALA A 154 -2.74 -13.08 -7.15
N ALA A 155 -2.61 -13.66 -5.95
CA ALA A 155 -2.89 -15.08 -5.69
C ALA A 155 -4.39 -15.41 -5.61
N GLY A 156 -5.26 -14.40 -5.48
CA GLY A 156 -6.71 -14.56 -5.42
C GLY A 156 -7.30 -15.08 -6.73
N ALA A 157 -8.47 -15.67 -6.65
CA ALA A 157 -9.22 -16.18 -7.82
C ALA A 157 -9.74 -15.06 -8.74
N GLY A 158 -9.68 -13.80 -8.30
CA GLY A 158 -10.11 -12.60 -9.01
C GLY A 158 -8.94 -11.85 -9.65
N ARG A 159 -9.27 -11.04 -10.68
CA ARG A 159 -8.33 -10.06 -11.22
C ARG A 159 -8.25 -8.87 -10.28
N CYS A 160 -7.09 -8.20 -10.26
CA CYS A 160 -6.97 -6.94 -9.50
C CYS A 160 -8.05 -5.94 -9.96
N PRO A 161 -8.87 -5.38 -9.06
CA PRO A 161 -9.92 -4.42 -9.45
C PRO A 161 -9.38 -3.17 -10.17
N LEU A 162 -8.09 -2.86 -9.97
CA LEU A 162 -7.39 -1.74 -10.61
C LEU A 162 -6.56 -2.16 -11.84
N GLU A 163 -6.72 -3.39 -12.34
CA GLU A 163 -5.99 -3.89 -13.53
C GLU A 163 -6.22 -3.01 -14.77
N HIS A 164 -7.39 -2.40 -14.89
CA HIS A 164 -7.73 -1.50 -16.00
C HIS A 164 -6.82 -0.27 -16.09
N THR A 165 -6.10 0.08 -15.01
CA THR A 165 -5.13 1.19 -15.00
C THR A 165 -3.74 0.79 -15.51
N VAL A 166 -3.49 -0.51 -15.72
CA VAL A 166 -2.20 -1.00 -16.22
C VAL A 166 -2.13 -0.79 -17.73
N PRO A 167 -1.11 -0.07 -18.24
CA PRO A 167 -0.96 0.12 -19.69
C PRO A 167 -0.80 -1.23 -20.41
N PRO A 168 -1.26 -1.35 -21.67
CA PRO A 168 -1.01 -2.53 -22.48
C PRO A 168 0.49 -2.85 -22.55
N GLY A 169 0.90 -4.06 -22.12
CA GLY A 169 2.32 -4.47 -22.07
C GLY A 169 3.10 -3.99 -20.85
N GLY A 170 2.46 -3.28 -19.90
CA GLY A 170 3.05 -2.97 -18.60
C GLY A 170 3.03 -4.19 -17.67
N LEU A 171 4.09 -4.35 -16.86
CA LEU A 171 4.06 -5.32 -15.75
C LEU A 171 3.02 -4.88 -14.72
N PRO A 172 2.28 -5.82 -14.16
CA PRO A 172 1.26 -5.56 -13.14
C PRO A 172 1.83 -4.91 -11.88
#